data_d88205d60389d962037fc53e883f7a58
#
_entry.id   d88205d60389d962037fc53e883f7a58
#
_cell.length_a   1.000
_cell.length_b   1.000
_cell.length_c   1.000
_cell.angle_alpha   90.00
_cell.angle_beta   90.00
_cell.angle_gamma   90.00
#
_symmetry.space_group_name_H-M   'P 1'
#
loop_
_entity.id
_entity.type
_entity.pdbx_description
1 polymer ?
#
loop_
_entity_poly.entity_id
_entity_poly.type
_entity_poly.pdbx_seq_one_letter_code
_entity_poly.pdbx_strand_id
1 'polypeptide(L)'
;MRYPAWKYLLILVVLVISTLYALPSLYPDEPAVQISGAKAGTQIDQSIVQKAEQILKSESISSHDNSFSNNAALLRLDSSEAQLKAKEALRRGLGDDYVVALNLAPTTPEWLQKIGAKPMKLGLDLRGGVHFLLEVDMDKAIAQRMETSATDLRRQFRDNKIKFNSLALNNNTITVQFANNDDRTAAQDYLRSNGNEFNQQAVATTTGSTLRLTYTDVRRQEIQSYAVNQNLTTLRNRINELGVAEALVQTQGSNRIVVELPGVQDTAEAKRVLGRTANLEFRLVSDQNDQVIDPYTGKSNGQPLPPGTELFAYQSLDSGRELLLNRNRILTGERVQNASSGFSQDTQ
;
A
#
# COMPACT_ATOMS: atom_id res chain seq x y z
N MET A 1 -43.10 47.30 -10.18
CA MET A 1 -41.71 47.54 -9.76
C MET A 1 -40.79 47.13 -10.91
N ARG A 2 -40.03 48.11 -11.48
CA ARG A 2 -39.04 47.78 -12.52
C ARG A 2 -37.70 47.53 -11.84
N TYR A 3 -37.19 46.31 -11.94
CA TYR A 3 -35.87 45.99 -11.41
C TYR A 3 -34.80 46.71 -12.24
N PRO A 4 -33.69 47.17 -11.63
CA PRO A 4 -32.59 47.81 -12.36
C PRO A 4 -31.90 46.82 -13.30
N ALA A 5 -31.49 47.27 -14.50
CA ALA A 5 -30.95 46.46 -15.57
C ALA A 5 -29.76 45.57 -15.18
N TRP A 6 -28.95 46.03 -14.23
CA TRP A 6 -27.81 45.26 -13.75
C TRP A 6 -28.20 43.91 -13.12
N LYS A 7 -29.43 43.82 -12.51
CA LYS A 7 -29.92 42.54 -11.95
C LYS A 7 -30.20 41.50 -13.04
N TYR A 8 -30.75 41.95 -14.17
CA TYR A 8 -30.97 41.04 -15.32
C TYR A 8 -29.67 40.61 -15.92
N LEU A 9 -28.66 41.49 -16.01
CA LEU A 9 -27.32 41.14 -16.48
C LEU A 9 -26.65 40.14 -15.54
N LEU A 10 -26.77 40.32 -14.23
CA LEU A 10 -26.24 39.38 -13.22
C LEU A 10 -26.89 37.98 -13.38
N ILE A 11 -28.22 37.93 -13.52
CA ILE A 11 -28.92 36.65 -13.74
C ILE A 11 -28.45 35.99 -15.02
N LEU A 12 -28.29 36.76 -16.10
CA LEU A 12 -27.78 36.23 -17.37
C LEU A 12 -26.38 35.63 -17.21
N VAL A 13 -25.48 36.34 -16.54
CA VAL A 13 -24.11 35.88 -16.28
C VAL A 13 -24.13 34.59 -15.47
N VAL A 14 -24.93 34.53 -14.40
CA VAL A 14 -25.06 33.31 -13.58
C VAL A 14 -25.59 32.15 -14.41
N LEU A 15 -26.60 32.37 -15.25
CA LEU A 15 -27.15 31.34 -16.13
C LEU A 15 -26.12 30.83 -17.14
N VAL A 16 -25.35 31.72 -17.77
CA VAL A 16 -24.29 31.35 -18.72
C VAL A 16 -23.21 30.52 -18.03
N ILE A 17 -22.73 30.95 -16.86
CA ILE A 17 -21.73 30.21 -16.09
C ILE A 17 -22.29 28.84 -15.67
N SER A 18 -23.50 28.78 -15.14
CA SER A 18 -24.13 27.53 -14.70
C SER A 18 -24.31 26.54 -15.87
N THR A 19 -24.73 27.04 -17.04
CA THR A 19 -24.86 26.23 -18.25
C THR A 19 -23.50 25.71 -18.70
N LEU A 20 -22.47 26.55 -18.70
CA LEU A 20 -21.10 26.17 -19.10
C LEU A 20 -20.54 25.06 -18.18
N TYR A 21 -20.77 25.16 -16.88
CA TYR A 21 -20.32 24.13 -15.92
C TYR A 21 -21.22 22.88 -15.93
N ALA A 22 -22.44 22.95 -16.44
CA ALA A 22 -23.33 21.79 -16.62
C ALA A 22 -23.05 21.01 -17.91
N LEU A 23 -22.48 21.68 -18.95
CA LEU A 23 -22.17 21.09 -20.25
C LEU A 23 -21.39 19.78 -20.21
N PRO A 24 -20.35 19.61 -19.35
CA PRO A 24 -19.61 18.34 -19.27
C PRO A 24 -20.48 17.12 -18.96
N SER A 25 -21.59 17.31 -18.24
CA SER A 25 -22.51 16.21 -17.90
C SER A 25 -23.29 15.66 -19.11
N LEU A 26 -23.28 16.34 -20.25
CA LEU A 26 -23.89 15.87 -21.50
C LEU A 26 -22.96 14.94 -22.30
N TYR A 27 -21.69 14.84 -21.91
CA TYR A 27 -20.69 13.99 -22.56
C TYR A 27 -20.55 12.69 -21.76
N PRO A 28 -21.15 11.57 -22.20
CA PRO A 28 -21.04 10.29 -21.50
C PRO A 28 -19.62 9.76 -21.60
N ASP A 29 -19.19 9.05 -20.58
CA ASP A 29 -17.90 8.36 -20.61
C ASP A 29 -17.97 7.18 -21.59
N GLU A 30 -16.86 6.92 -22.29
CA GLU A 30 -16.71 5.81 -23.22
C GLU A 30 -16.00 4.61 -22.56
N PRO A 31 -16.36 3.37 -22.95
CA PRO A 31 -15.63 2.19 -22.51
C PRO A 31 -14.16 2.28 -22.92
N ALA A 32 -13.25 2.04 -21.99
CA ALA A 32 -11.81 2.07 -22.25
C ALA A 32 -11.08 0.99 -21.50
N VAL A 33 -9.92 0.59 -22.01
CA VAL A 33 -9.00 -0.31 -21.30
C VAL A 33 -7.77 0.48 -20.91
N GLN A 34 -7.44 0.38 -19.64
CA GLN A 34 -6.24 0.98 -19.07
C GLN A 34 -5.15 -0.08 -18.91
N ILE A 35 -3.94 0.25 -19.36
CA ILE A 35 -2.75 -0.57 -19.19
C ILE A 35 -1.82 0.16 -18.24
N SER A 36 -1.40 -0.51 -17.16
CA SER A 36 -0.45 -0.01 -16.19
C SER A 36 0.61 -1.08 -15.89
N GLY A 37 1.75 -0.68 -15.34
CA GLY A 37 2.81 -1.61 -14.96
C GLY A 37 2.37 -2.47 -13.77
N ALA A 38 2.64 -3.79 -13.82
CA ALA A 38 2.33 -4.71 -12.73
C ALA A 38 3.31 -4.58 -11.56
N LYS A 39 4.51 -4.04 -11.80
CA LYS A 39 5.58 -3.86 -10.81
C LYS A 39 5.93 -2.38 -10.69
N ALA A 40 6.30 -1.96 -9.47
CA ALA A 40 6.87 -0.63 -9.27
C ALA A 40 8.16 -0.51 -10.10
N GLY A 41 8.19 0.46 -11.04
CA GLY A 41 9.30 0.65 -11.97
C GLY A 41 9.06 0.19 -13.43
N THR A 42 7.99 -0.56 -13.71
CA THR A 42 7.57 -0.83 -15.09
C THR A 42 7.07 0.48 -15.70
N GLN A 43 7.86 1.05 -16.60
CA GLN A 43 7.46 2.25 -17.32
C GLN A 43 6.53 1.86 -18.47
N ILE A 44 5.44 2.59 -18.58
CA ILE A 44 4.56 2.54 -19.75
C ILE A 44 5.04 3.66 -20.68
N ASP A 45 5.42 3.31 -21.87
CA ASP A 45 5.86 4.24 -22.90
C ASP A 45 4.98 4.09 -24.16
N GLN A 46 5.27 4.89 -25.14
CA GLN A 46 4.52 4.86 -26.40
C GLN A 46 4.68 3.54 -27.17
N SER A 47 5.74 2.78 -26.92
CA SER A 47 5.96 1.47 -27.55
C SER A 47 4.93 0.44 -27.09
N ILE A 48 4.54 0.51 -25.82
CA ILE A 48 3.49 -0.34 -25.24
C ILE A 48 2.12 -0.01 -25.84
N VAL A 49 1.83 1.28 -26.04
CA VAL A 49 0.59 1.69 -26.71
C VAL A 49 0.54 1.11 -28.13
N GLN A 50 1.62 1.24 -28.89
CA GLN A 50 1.71 0.68 -30.25
C GLN A 50 1.58 -0.84 -30.27
N LYS A 51 2.22 -1.54 -29.33
CA LYS A 51 2.09 -2.98 -29.17
C LYS A 51 0.66 -3.38 -28.83
N ALA A 52 0.02 -2.65 -27.93
CA ALA A 52 -1.38 -2.86 -27.58
C ALA A 52 -2.31 -2.67 -28.76
N GLU A 53 -2.12 -1.61 -29.55
CA GLU A 53 -2.88 -1.38 -30.79
C GLU A 53 -2.70 -2.50 -31.82
N GLN A 54 -1.49 -3.03 -31.96
CA GLN A 54 -1.24 -4.17 -32.86
C GLN A 54 -1.98 -5.42 -32.40
N ILE A 55 -1.99 -5.69 -31.07
CA ILE A 55 -2.73 -6.83 -30.50
C ILE A 55 -4.23 -6.66 -30.77
N LEU A 56 -4.78 -5.47 -30.53
CA LEU A 56 -6.21 -5.19 -30.79
C LEU A 56 -6.57 -5.34 -32.28
N LYS A 57 -5.72 -4.84 -33.16
CA LYS A 57 -5.90 -4.99 -34.62
C LYS A 57 -5.90 -6.45 -35.06
N SER A 58 -5.04 -7.28 -34.49
CA SER A 58 -4.99 -8.71 -34.84
C SER A 58 -6.27 -9.46 -34.43
N GLU A 59 -6.97 -8.97 -33.41
CA GLU A 59 -8.26 -9.50 -32.92
C GLU A 59 -9.47 -8.76 -33.51
N SER A 60 -9.23 -7.90 -34.53
CA SER A 60 -10.26 -7.07 -35.19
C SER A 60 -11.04 -6.15 -34.24
N ILE A 61 -10.37 -5.64 -33.22
CA ILE A 61 -10.93 -4.68 -32.27
C ILE A 61 -10.42 -3.28 -32.63
N SER A 62 -11.32 -2.34 -32.90
CA SER A 62 -10.96 -0.94 -33.13
C SER A 62 -10.74 -0.22 -31.80
N SER A 63 -9.69 0.57 -31.74
CA SER A 63 -9.49 1.56 -30.68
C SER A 63 -9.28 2.94 -31.29
N HIS A 64 -9.72 3.97 -30.61
CA HIS A 64 -9.61 5.37 -31.06
C HIS A 64 -9.15 6.26 -29.90
N ASP A 65 -8.63 7.44 -30.22
CA ASP A 65 -8.20 8.46 -29.24
C ASP A 65 -7.40 7.91 -28.08
N ASN A 66 -6.45 7.01 -28.39
CA ASN A 66 -5.60 6.39 -27.39
C ASN A 66 -4.72 7.45 -26.74
N SER A 67 -4.66 7.46 -25.42
CA SER A 67 -3.93 8.44 -24.63
C SER A 67 -2.96 7.77 -23.66
N PHE A 68 -1.89 8.50 -23.37
CA PHE A 68 -0.88 8.09 -22.40
C PHE A 68 -0.70 9.20 -21.36
N SER A 69 -0.86 8.89 -20.10
CA SER A 69 -0.70 9.84 -19.00
C SER A 69 -0.39 9.09 -17.69
N ASN A 70 0.40 9.72 -16.81
CA ASN A 70 0.69 9.21 -15.47
C ASN A 70 1.17 7.75 -15.44
N ASN A 71 2.05 7.36 -16.36
CA ASN A 71 2.56 6.00 -16.47
C ASN A 71 1.47 4.94 -16.71
N ALA A 72 0.37 5.32 -17.38
CA ALA A 72 -0.70 4.44 -17.81
C ALA A 72 -1.13 4.78 -19.22
N ALA A 73 -1.45 3.77 -20.03
CA ALA A 73 -2.04 3.93 -21.34
C ALA A 73 -3.54 3.67 -21.26
N LEU A 74 -4.34 4.51 -21.91
CA LEU A 74 -5.79 4.41 -21.98
C LEU A 74 -6.19 4.24 -23.44
N LEU A 75 -6.83 3.12 -23.76
CA LEU A 75 -7.30 2.76 -25.09
C LEU A 75 -8.83 2.82 -25.10
N ARG A 76 -9.41 3.72 -25.89
CA ARG A 76 -10.87 3.89 -26.00
C ARG A 76 -11.46 2.90 -26.99
N LEU A 77 -12.67 2.43 -26.70
CA LEU A 77 -13.34 1.37 -27.45
C LEU A 77 -14.81 1.74 -27.66
N ASP A 78 -15.39 1.26 -28.77
CA ASP A 78 -16.73 1.62 -29.18
C ASP A 78 -17.86 0.99 -28.34
N SER A 79 -17.56 -0.09 -27.60
CA SER A 79 -18.58 -0.80 -26.82
C SER A 79 -18.00 -1.56 -25.61
N SER A 80 -18.84 -1.84 -24.62
CA SER A 80 -18.46 -2.66 -23.46
C SER A 80 -18.12 -4.11 -23.86
N GLU A 81 -18.69 -4.62 -24.94
CA GLU A 81 -18.34 -5.96 -25.44
C GLU A 81 -16.92 -5.95 -26.06
N ALA A 82 -16.61 -4.94 -26.85
CA ALA A 82 -15.25 -4.74 -27.37
C ALA A 82 -14.24 -4.56 -26.24
N GLN A 83 -14.62 -3.86 -25.16
CA GLN A 83 -13.81 -3.66 -23.98
C GLN A 83 -13.44 -4.97 -23.28
N LEU A 84 -14.39 -5.89 -23.12
CA LEU A 84 -14.13 -7.21 -22.52
C LEU A 84 -13.20 -8.06 -23.37
N LYS A 85 -13.44 -8.09 -24.70
CA LYS A 85 -12.57 -8.81 -25.65
C LYS A 85 -11.15 -8.22 -25.67
N ALA A 86 -11.06 -6.88 -25.67
CA ALA A 86 -9.80 -6.16 -25.66
C ALA A 86 -8.98 -6.47 -24.39
N LYS A 87 -9.62 -6.49 -23.21
CA LYS A 87 -8.96 -6.87 -21.96
C LYS A 87 -8.31 -8.25 -22.06
N GLU A 88 -9.04 -9.25 -22.56
CA GLU A 88 -8.53 -10.61 -22.67
C GLU A 88 -7.39 -10.73 -23.70
N ALA A 89 -7.53 -10.08 -24.85
CA ALA A 89 -6.52 -10.04 -25.89
C ALA A 89 -5.21 -9.38 -25.39
N LEU A 90 -5.34 -8.21 -24.77
CA LEU A 90 -4.22 -7.46 -24.23
C LEU A 90 -3.53 -8.19 -23.07
N ARG A 91 -4.30 -8.83 -22.19
CA ARG A 91 -3.73 -9.64 -21.10
C ARG A 91 -2.89 -10.81 -21.63
N ARG A 92 -3.36 -11.50 -22.68
CA ARG A 92 -2.60 -12.58 -23.33
C ARG A 92 -1.36 -12.08 -24.07
N GLY A 93 -1.48 -10.93 -24.76
CA GLY A 93 -0.42 -10.42 -25.63
C GLY A 93 0.67 -9.61 -24.92
N LEU A 94 0.37 -8.96 -23.80
CA LEU A 94 1.32 -8.15 -23.04
C LEU A 94 2.01 -8.95 -21.92
N GLY A 95 1.37 -10.02 -21.43
CA GLY A 95 1.91 -10.86 -20.36
C GLY A 95 1.72 -10.29 -18.96
N ASP A 96 2.35 -10.94 -17.95
CA ASP A 96 2.14 -10.67 -16.53
C ASP A 96 2.87 -9.41 -15.99
N ASP A 97 3.68 -8.76 -16.81
CA ASP A 97 4.37 -7.53 -16.41
C ASP A 97 3.47 -6.29 -16.50
N TYR A 98 2.27 -6.44 -17.06
CA TYR A 98 1.28 -5.37 -17.23
C TYR A 98 -0.07 -5.76 -16.61
N VAL A 99 -0.72 -4.78 -16.01
CA VAL A 99 -2.10 -4.87 -15.54
C VAL A 99 -3.02 -4.24 -16.56
N VAL A 100 -4.00 -5.00 -17.04
CA VAL A 100 -5.01 -4.54 -18.01
C VAL A 100 -6.35 -4.44 -17.28
N ALA A 101 -6.78 -3.22 -16.99
CA ALA A 101 -8.01 -2.93 -16.24
C ALA A 101 -9.09 -2.35 -17.15
N LEU A 102 -10.36 -2.68 -16.88
CA LEU A 102 -11.50 -2.02 -17.50
C LEU A 102 -11.65 -0.63 -16.88
N ASN A 103 -11.79 0.39 -17.70
CA ASN A 103 -11.97 1.77 -17.26
C ASN A 103 -12.98 2.49 -18.15
N LEU A 104 -13.36 3.69 -17.77
CA LEU A 104 -14.18 4.60 -18.56
C LEU A 104 -13.35 5.85 -18.89
N ALA A 105 -13.35 6.25 -20.14
CA ALA A 105 -12.63 7.42 -20.61
C ALA A 105 -13.60 8.61 -20.73
N PRO A 106 -13.32 9.78 -20.12
CA PRO A 106 -14.15 10.94 -20.26
C PRO A 106 -14.08 11.49 -21.69
N THR A 107 -15.25 11.78 -22.29
CA THR A 107 -15.34 12.37 -23.64
C THR A 107 -15.46 13.90 -23.60
N THR A 108 -15.36 14.51 -22.43
CA THR A 108 -15.45 15.96 -22.26
C THR A 108 -14.37 16.68 -23.06
N PRO A 109 -14.71 17.65 -23.94
CA PRO A 109 -13.77 18.41 -24.75
C PRO A 109 -12.70 19.12 -23.90
N GLU A 110 -11.46 19.17 -24.41
CA GLU A 110 -10.33 19.76 -23.69
C GLU A 110 -10.53 21.20 -23.25
N TRP A 111 -11.25 22.02 -24.06
CA TRP A 111 -11.49 23.41 -23.71
C TRP A 111 -12.37 23.56 -22.46
N LEU A 112 -13.33 22.64 -22.23
CA LEU A 112 -14.13 22.58 -21.01
C LEU A 112 -13.27 22.13 -19.81
N GLN A 113 -12.38 21.16 -20.03
CA GLN A 113 -11.45 20.71 -18.98
C GLN A 113 -10.48 21.83 -18.57
N LYS A 114 -10.00 22.64 -19.50
CA LYS A 114 -9.08 23.77 -19.26
C LYS A 114 -9.70 24.86 -18.37
N ILE A 115 -11.02 25.08 -18.45
CA ILE A 115 -11.74 26.04 -17.57
C ILE A 115 -12.17 25.40 -16.23
N GLY A 116 -11.77 24.13 -15.97
CA GLY A 116 -12.11 23.42 -14.76
C GLY A 116 -13.53 22.85 -14.72
N ALA A 117 -14.27 22.91 -15.84
CA ALA A 117 -15.58 22.30 -15.95
C ALA A 117 -15.42 20.78 -16.12
N LYS A 118 -15.84 20.03 -15.12
CA LYS A 118 -15.78 18.56 -15.08
C LYS A 118 -17.18 17.98 -15.01
N PRO A 119 -17.43 16.79 -15.58
CA PRO A 119 -18.72 16.14 -15.43
C PRO A 119 -19.01 15.88 -13.93
N MET A 120 -20.29 15.82 -13.60
CA MET A 120 -20.72 15.52 -12.25
C MET A 120 -20.24 14.11 -11.86
N LYS A 121 -19.60 14.03 -10.70
CA LYS A 121 -19.16 12.72 -10.16
C LYS A 121 -20.38 11.89 -9.81
N LEU A 122 -20.56 10.80 -10.54
CA LEU A 122 -21.63 9.85 -10.28
C LEU A 122 -21.09 8.80 -9.29
N GLY A 123 -21.76 8.66 -8.15
CA GLY A 123 -21.42 7.64 -7.15
C GLY A 123 -21.78 6.22 -7.63
N LEU A 124 -21.48 5.24 -6.79
CA LEU A 124 -21.73 3.82 -7.01
C LEU A 124 -23.20 3.52 -7.41
N ASP A 125 -24.15 4.26 -6.85
CA ASP A 125 -25.59 4.06 -7.11
C ASP A 125 -25.99 4.34 -8.56
N LEU A 126 -25.26 5.21 -9.26
CA LEU A 126 -25.56 5.64 -10.61
C LEU A 126 -24.64 5.01 -11.68
N ARG A 127 -23.40 4.72 -11.33
CA ARG A 127 -22.41 4.12 -12.24
C ARG A 127 -22.21 2.62 -12.03
N GLY A 128 -22.71 2.08 -10.92
CA GLY A 128 -22.30 0.78 -10.43
C GLY A 128 -20.84 0.80 -10.00
N GLY A 129 -20.31 -0.32 -9.60
CA GLY A 129 -18.93 -0.44 -9.15
C GLY A 129 -18.77 -1.36 -7.95
N VAL A 130 -17.67 -1.24 -7.24
CA VAL A 130 -17.35 -2.11 -6.12
C VAL A 130 -17.20 -1.30 -4.85
N HIS A 131 -17.84 -1.76 -3.79
CA HIS A 131 -17.69 -1.23 -2.44
C HIS A 131 -16.99 -2.26 -1.59
N PHE A 132 -15.83 -1.91 -1.03
CA PHE A 132 -15.14 -2.71 -0.04
C PHE A 132 -15.20 -2.07 1.32
N LEU A 133 -15.53 -2.87 2.33
CA LEU A 133 -15.33 -2.55 3.72
C LEU A 133 -14.15 -3.37 4.23
N LEU A 134 -13.04 -2.72 4.51
CA LEU A 134 -11.81 -3.35 4.99
C LEU A 134 -11.67 -3.08 6.48
N GLU A 135 -11.32 -4.08 7.24
CA GLU A 135 -11.02 -3.96 8.66
C GLU A 135 -9.52 -4.11 8.90
N VAL A 136 -8.95 -3.18 9.66
CA VAL A 136 -7.56 -3.24 10.07
C VAL A 136 -7.45 -4.15 11.28
N ASP A 137 -6.61 -5.18 11.18
CA ASP A 137 -6.31 -6.10 12.29
C ASP A 137 -5.48 -5.38 13.38
N MET A 138 -6.20 -4.82 14.34
CA MET A 138 -5.61 -4.03 15.41
C MET A 138 -4.77 -4.87 16.38
N ASP A 139 -5.18 -6.11 16.63
CA ASP A 139 -4.46 -7.01 17.52
C ASP A 139 -3.09 -7.36 16.93
N LYS A 140 -3.06 -7.62 15.63
CA LYS A 140 -1.82 -7.87 14.90
C LYS A 140 -0.92 -6.64 14.85
N ALA A 141 -1.47 -5.45 14.64
CA ALA A 141 -0.72 -4.20 14.65
C ALA A 141 -0.08 -3.94 16.01
N ILE A 142 -0.83 -4.13 17.11
CA ILE A 142 -0.32 -3.99 18.47
C ILE A 142 0.75 -5.05 18.78
N ALA A 143 0.51 -6.31 18.40
CA ALA A 143 1.47 -7.40 18.61
C ALA A 143 2.79 -7.15 17.89
N GLN A 144 2.76 -6.72 16.64
CA GLN A 144 3.94 -6.40 15.85
C GLN A 144 4.72 -5.23 16.44
N ARG A 145 4.02 -4.20 16.91
CA ARG A 145 4.66 -3.05 17.58
C ARG A 145 5.28 -3.45 18.90
N MET A 146 4.61 -4.33 19.67
CA MET A 146 5.11 -4.85 20.93
C MET A 146 6.39 -5.68 20.75
N GLU A 147 6.48 -6.48 19.67
CA GLU A 147 7.68 -7.24 19.32
C GLU A 147 8.87 -6.31 19.02
N THR A 148 8.61 -5.25 18.26
CA THR A 148 9.62 -4.21 17.97
C THR A 148 10.07 -3.54 19.28
N SER A 149 9.14 -3.13 20.13
CA SER A 149 9.47 -2.53 21.43
C SER A 149 10.24 -3.49 22.35
N ALA A 150 9.92 -4.78 22.35
CA ALA A 150 10.68 -5.77 23.13
C ALA A 150 12.14 -5.87 22.66
N THR A 151 12.38 -5.80 21.36
CA THR A 151 13.72 -5.82 20.76
C THR A 151 14.48 -4.52 21.10
N ASP A 152 13.83 -3.38 20.99
CA ASP A 152 14.41 -2.08 21.31
C ASP A 152 14.74 -1.98 22.81
N LEU A 153 13.86 -2.43 23.69
CA LEU A 153 14.10 -2.46 25.12
C LEU A 153 15.31 -3.33 25.50
N ARG A 154 15.49 -4.49 24.85
CA ARG A 154 16.69 -5.32 25.07
C ARG A 154 17.97 -4.57 24.77
N ARG A 155 17.98 -3.80 23.66
CA ARG A 155 19.11 -2.97 23.27
C ARG A 155 19.31 -1.83 24.26
N GLN A 156 18.26 -1.05 24.52
CA GLN A 156 18.31 0.09 25.42
C GLN A 156 18.77 -0.26 26.83
N PHE A 157 18.29 -1.39 27.41
CA PHE A 157 18.70 -1.84 28.73
C PHE A 157 20.19 -2.21 28.74
N ARG A 158 20.70 -2.86 27.68
CA ARG A 158 22.12 -3.16 27.55
C ARG A 158 22.98 -1.90 27.44
N ASP A 159 22.57 -0.96 26.58
CA ASP A 159 23.29 0.29 26.34
C ASP A 159 23.36 1.15 27.62
N ASN A 160 22.29 1.12 28.45
CA ASN A 160 22.23 1.83 29.73
C ASN A 160 22.74 0.99 30.90
N LYS A 161 23.36 -0.17 30.65
CA LYS A 161 23.95 -1.06 31.65
C LYS A 161 22.93 -1.58 32.72
N ILE A 162 21.64 -1.63 32.37
CA ILE A 162 20.60 -2.20 33.18
C ILE A 162 20.65 -3.72 33.01
N LYS A 163 20.96 -4.44 34.10
CA LYS A 163 21.09 -5.90 34.06
C LYS A 163 19.74 -6.58 34.18
N PHE A 164 19.48 -7.54 33.29
CA PHE A 164 18.28 -8.37 33.31
C PHE A 164 18.63 -9.81 32.93
N ASN A 165 17.91 -10.78 33.51
CA ASN A 165 18.11 -12.20 33.23
C ASN A 165 17.46 -12.64 31.95
N SER A 166 16.20 -12.24 31.75
CA SER A 166 15.45 -12.56 30.54
C SER A 166 14.43 -11.46 30.19
N LEU A 167 14.12 -11.33 28.91
CA LEU A 167 13.04 -10.51 28.40
C LEU A 167 12.23 -11.36 27.42
N ALA A 168 11.00 -11.66 27.77
CA ALA A 168 10.08 -12.47 26.97
C ALA A 168 8.84 -11.66 26.61
N LEU A 169 8.29 -11.91 25.41
CA LEU A 169 7.02 -11.37 24.96
C LEU A 169 5.98 -12.48 24.93
N ASN A 170 4.89 -12.32 25.66
CA ASN A 170 3.75 -13.23 25.65
C ASN A 170 2.44 -12.43 25.64
N ASN A 171 1.56 -12.71 24.69
CA ASN A 171 0.21 -12.11 24.58
C ASN A 171 0.21 -10.58 24.81
N ASN A 172 0.99 -9.85 24.02
CA ASN A 172 1.10 -8.39 24.09
C ASN A 172 1.61 -7.85 25.47
N THR A 173 2.28 -8.69 26.24
CA THR A 173 2.91 -8.32 27.51
C THR A 173 4.39 -8.64 27.45
N ILE A 174 5.24 -7.63 27.63
CA ILE A 174 6.68 -7.83 27.80
C ILE A 174 6.92 -8.15 29.29
N THR A 175 7.55 -9.27 29.53
CA THR A 175 7.94 -9.71 30.86
C THR A 175 9.46 -9.70 31.00
N VAL A 176 9.98 -8.86 31.87
CA VAL A 176 11.42 -8.76 32.15
C VAL A 176 11.71 -9.33 33.52
N GLN A 177 12.67 -10.24 33.59
CA GLN A 177 13.13 -10.83 34.85
C GLN A 177 14.47 -10.24 35.27
N PHE A 178 14.58 -9.87 36.53
CA PHE A 178 15.77 -9.28 37.15
C PHE A 178 16.27 -10.17 38.29
N ALA A 179 17.57 -10.14 38.51
CA ALA A 179 18.18 -10.88 39.61
C ALA A 179 17.85 -10.26 40.99
N ASN A 180 17.66 -8.93 41.04
CA ASN A 180 17.41 -8.17 42.27
C ASN A 180 16.41 -7.03 42.00
N ASN A 181 15.98 -6.38 43.09
CA ASN A 181 15.03 -5.25 43.04
C ASN A 181 15.67 -3.96 42.53
N ASP A 182 16.97 -3.76 42.71
CA ASP A 182 17.67 -2.53 42.31
C ASP A 182 17.74 -2.40 40.82
N ASP A 183 18.10 -3.49 40.11
CA ASP A 183 18.11 -3.53 38.64
C ASP A 183 16.69 -3.31 38.06
N ARG A 184 15.66 -3.90 38.70
CA ARG A 184 14.27 -3.65 38.31
C ARG A 184 13.88 -2.18 38.47
N THR A 185 14.25 -1.58 39.64
CA THR A 185 13.93 -0.16 39.91
C THR A 185 14.66 0.74 38.92
N ALA A 186 15.91 0.48 38.61
CA ALA A 186 16.66 1.18 37.57
C ALA A 186 15.97 1.10 36.19
N ALA A 187 15.43 -0.09 35.82
CA ALA A 187 14.65 -0.27 34.61
C ALA A 187 13.34 0.55 34.62
N GLN A 188 12.64 0.59 35.75
CA GLN A 188 11.42 1.38 35.90
C GLN A 188 11.69 2.88 35.78
N ASP A 189 12.74 3.38 36.43
CA ASP A 189 13.12 4.79 36.37
C ASP A 189 13.58 5.19 34.96
N TYR A 190 14.31 4.31 34.29
CA TYR A 190 14.67 4.49 32.89
C TYR A 190 13.44 4.62 32.00
N LEU A 191 12.47 3.72 32.13
CA LEU A 191 11.22 3.73 31.36
C LEU A 191 10.38 4.99 31.62
N ARG A 192 10.34 5.47 32.86
CA ARG A 192 9.62 6.70 33.22
C ARG A 192 10.28 7.96 32.64
N SER A 193 11.62 8.00 32.62
CA SER A 193 12.36 9.14 32.10
C SER A 193 12.37 9.22 30.57
N ASN A 194 12.23 8.07 29.86
CA ASN A 194 12.29 7.99 28.40
C ASN A 194 10.93 7.84 27.69
N GLY A 195 9.83 8.08 28.41
CA GLY A 195 8.49 8.04 27.87
C GLY A 195 7.57 7.10 28.63
N ASN A 196 6.34 7.54 28.83
CA ASN A 196 5.34 6.78 29.59
C ASN A 196 4.49 5.88 28.67
N GLU A 197 5.16 5.10 27.79
CA GLU A 197 4.48 4.25 26.81
C GLU A 197 3.86 2.99 27.45
N PHE A 198 4.39 2.57 28.61
CA PHE A 198 4.04 1.30 29.25
C PHE A 198 3.41 1.48 30.62
N ASN A 199 2.34 0.74 30.87
CA ASN A 199 1.90 0.42 32.22
C ASN A 199 2.88 -0.57 32.82
N GLN A 200 3.45 -0.23 33.99
CA GLN A 200 4.51 -0.99 34.64
C GLN A 200 3.95 -1.71 35.86
N GLN A 201 3.95 -3.03 35.85
CA GLN A 201 3.52 -3.84 36.96
C GLN A 201 4.72 -4.64 37.51
N ALA A 202 5.16 -4.30 38.74
CA ALA A 202 6.19 -5.05 39.42
C ALA A 202 5.56 -6.27 40.14
N VAL A 203 6.18 -7.44 39.95
CA VAL A 203 5.78 -8.68 40.63
C VAL A 203 7.01 -9.24 41.32
N ALA A 204 6.96 -9.33 42.66
CA ALA A 204 8.00 -10.00 43.39
C ALA A 204 7.84 -11.52 43.26
N THR A 205 8.95 -12.22 43.00
CA THR A 205 9.00 -13.67 42.91
C THR A 205 10.02 -14.20 43.95
N THR A 206 9.91 -15.44 44.31
CA THR A 206 10.82 -16.08 45.31
C THR A 206 12.29 -16.13 44.84
N THR A 207 12.54 -16.02 43.54
CA THR A 207 13.88 -16.13 42.92
C THR A 207 14.37 -14.86 42.27
N GLY A 208 13.71 -13.69 42.51
CA GLY A 208 14.07 -12.43 41.88
C GLY A 208 12.91 -11.46 41.79
N SER A 209 12.99 -10.54 40.84
CA SER A 209 11.95 -9.53 40.61
C SER A 209 11.56 -9.49 39.12
N THR A 210 10.27 -9.37 38.88
CA THR A 210 9.72 -9.35 37.52
C THR A 210 9.02 -8.03 37.27
N LEU A 211 9.21 -7.47 36.07
CA LEU A 211 8.50 -6.30 35.59
C LEU A 211 7.66 -6.69 34.36
N ARG A 212 6.35 -6.51 34.45
CA ARG A 212 5.42 -6.68 33.36
C ARG A 212 5.11 -5.33 32.75
N LEU A 213 5.21 -5.24 31.41
CA LEU A 213 4.99 -4.04 30.63
C LEU A 213 3.88 -4.31 29.63
N THR A 214 2.84 -3.48 29.67
CA THR A 214 1.77 -3.43 28.67
C THR A 214 1.63 -2.01 28.17
N TYR A 215 1.22 -1.82 26.94
CA TYR A 215 0.99 -0.46 26.45
C TYR A 215 -0.11 0.25 27.26
N THR A 216 0.07 1.56 27.48
CA THR A 216 -0.98 2.43 27.98
C THR A 216 -2.12 2.54 26.95
N ASP A 217 -3.32 2.91 27.37
CA ASP A 217 -4.46 3.10 26.47
C ASP A 217 -4.19 4.21 25.43
N VAL A 218 -3.49 5.26 25.85
CA VAL A 218 -3.06 6.34 24.95
C VAL A 218 -2.16 5.76 23.85
N ARG A 219 -1.15 4.98 24.22
CA ARG A 219 -0.23 4.37 23.28
C ARG A 219 -0.92 3.38 22.33
N ARG A 220 -1.89 2.63 22.84
CA ARG A 220 -2.72 1.75 21.99
C ARG A 220 -3.48 2.55 20.94
N GLN A 221 -4.13 3.65 21.33
CA GLN A 221 -4.88 4.51 20.39
C GLN A 221 -3.96 5.13 19.35
N GLU A 222 -2.75 5.55 19.72
CA GLU A 222 -1.75 6.05 18.77
C GLU A 222 -1.36 4.99 17.73
N ILE A 223 -1.06 3.77 18.20
CA ILE A 223 -0.71 2.64 17.31
C ILE A 223 -1.88 2.33 16.37
N GLN A 224 -3.11 2.30 16.88
CA GLN A 224 -4.31 2.07 16.08
C GLN A 224 -4.51 3.16 15.02
N SER A 225 -4.45 4.42 15.42
CA SER A 225 -4.60 5.55 14.51
C SER A 225 -3.52 5.55 13.43
N TYR A 226 -2.28 5.25 13.82
CA TYR A 226 -1.17 5.13 12.89
C TYR A 226 -1.39 3.98 11.88
N ALA A 227 -1.81 2.80 12.36
CA ALA A 227 -2.08 1.65 11.51
C ALA A 227 -3.19 1.94 10.49
N VAL A 228 -4.29 2.59 10.91
CA VAL A 228 -5.36 2.98 9.99
C VAL A 228 -4.87 3.96 8.93
N ASN A 229 -4.17 5.02 9.32
CA ASN A 229 -3.66 6.04 8.40
C ASN A 229 -2.64 5.46 7.41
N GLN A 230 -1.77 4.56 7.87
CA GLN A 230 -0.81 3.86 7.03
C GLN A 230 -1.51 2.99 5.98
N ASN A 231 -2.50 2.20 6.41
CA ASN A 231 -3.28 1.37 5.49
C ASN A 231 -4.09 2.22 4.50
N LEU A 232 -4.69 3.32 4.95
CA LEU A 232 -5.42 4.26 4.09
C LEU A 232 -4.51 4.85 3.00
N THR A 233 -3.29 5.26 3.35
CA THR A 233 -2.31 5.78 2.39
C THR A 233 -1.89 4.69 1.40
N THR A 234 -1.63 3.49 1.88
CA THR A 234 -1.27 2.33 1.04
C THR A 234 -2.39 1.99 0.06
N LEU A 235 -3.64 1.96 0.53
CA LEU A 235 -4.80 1.68 -0.31
C LEU A 235 -5.00 2.77 -1.38
N ARG A 236 -4.85 4.05 -1.02
CA ARG A 236 -4.92 5.15 -1.99
C ARG A 236 -3.88 5.01 -3.11
N ASN A 237 -2.65 4.71 -2.74
CA ASN A 237 -1.58 4.52 -3.72
C ASN A 237 -1.89 3.35 -4.67
N ARG A 238 -2.34 2.21 -4.16
CA ARG A 238 -2.71 1.05 -4.97
C ARG A 238 -3.89 1.31 -5.90
N ILE A 239 -4.87 2.08 -5.42
CA ILE A 239 -6.03 2.46 -6.24
C ILE A 239 -5.62 3.41 -7.36
N ASN A 240 -4.68 4.32 -7.07
CA ASN A 240 -4.10 5.19 -8.10
C ASN A 240 -3.33 4.38 -9.15
N GLU A 241 -2.61 3.31 -8.74
CA GLU A 241 -1.93 2.38 -9.66
C GLU A 241 -2.93 1.61 -10.54
N LEU A 242 -4.13 1.31 -10.02
CA LEU A 242 -5.22 0.73 -10.81
C LEU A 242 -5.81 1.73 -11.82
N GLY A 243 -5.48 3.02 -11.67
CA GLY A 243 -5.99 4.07 -12.54
C GLY A 243 -7.50 4.30 -12.43
N VAL A 244 -8.13 3.85 -11.35
CA VAL A 244 -9.55 4.09 -11.13
C VAL A 244 -9.78 5.57 -10.89
N ALA A 245 -10.45 6.22 -11.82
CA ALA A 245 -10.84 7.60 -11.67
C ALA A 245 -11.89 7.72 -10.55
N GLU A 246 -11.73 8.72 -9.69
CA GLU A 246 -12.73 9.09 -8.68
C GLU A 246 -13.00 8.05 -7.57
N ALA A 247 -12.04 7.17 -7.30
CA ALA A 247 -12.14 6.28 -6.15
C ALA A 247 -12.23 7.04 -4.83
N LEU A 248 -13.14 6.61 -3.96
CA LEU A 248 -13.28 7.15 -2.61
C LEU A 248 -12.60 6.21 -1.62
N VAL A 249 -11.67 6.74 -0.83
CA VAL A 249 -11.00 5.99 0.24
C VAL A 249 -11.06 6.80 1.51
N GLN A 250 -11.83 6.31 2.48
CA GLN A 250 -12.05 7.02 3.74
C GLN A 250 -12.13 6.06 4.93
N THR A 251 -11.83 6.58 6.11
CA THR A 251 -12.00 5.83 7.35
C THR A 251 -13.45 5.80 7.79
N GLN A 252 -13.89 4.66 8.31
CA GLN A 252 -15.20 4.49 8.93
C GLN A 252 -15.04 3.94 10.36
N GLY A 253 -15.28 4.78 11.35
CA GLY A 253 -15.01 4.42 12.75
C GLY A 253 -13.52 4.36 13.05
N SER A 254 -13.12 3.53 14.02
CA SER A 254 -11.76 3.48 14.55
C SER A 254 -10.82 2.50 13.84
N ASN A 255 -11.37 1.50 13.13
CA ASN A 255 -10.59 0.38 12.59
C ASN A 255 -10.99 -0.04 11.17
N ARG A 256 -11.94 0.65 10.52
CA ARG A 256 -12.42 0.29 9.19
C ARG A 256 -12.08 1.34 8.15
N ILE A 257 -11.86 0.88 6.93
CA ILE A 257 -11.61 1.71 5.75
C ILE A 257 -12.62 1.31 4.69
N VAL A 258 -13.38 2.28 4.20
CA VAL A 258 -14.28 2.14 3.07
C VAL A 258 -13.52 2.51 1.81
N VAL A 259 -13.62 1.64 0.81
CA VAL A 259 -13.08 1.86 -0.54
C VAL A 259 -14.22 1.70 -1.53
N GLU A 260 -14.52 2.78 -2.25
CA GLU A 260 -15.50 2.79 -3.33
C GLU A 260 -14.79 2.99 -4.65
N LEU A 261 -15.05 2.08 -5.57
CA LEU A 261 -14.44 2.08 -6.91
C LEU A 261 -15.55 2.17 -7.97
N PRO A 262 -16.01 3.39 -8.31
CA PRO A 262 -17.04 3.58 -9.31
C PRO A 262 -16.57 3.09 -10.68
N GLY A 263 -17.47 2.45 -11.45
CA GLY A 263 -17.19 1.99 -12.80
C GLY A 263 -16.33 0.73 -12.90
N VAL A 264 -15.80 0.20 -11.79
CA VAL A 264 -15.03 -1.05 -11.78
C VAL A 264 -16.00 -2.22 -11.87
N GLN A 265 -15.86 -3.02 -12.94
CA GLN A 265 -16.70 -4.19 -13.19
C GLN A 265 -16.07 -5.49 -12.68
N ASP A 266 -14.73 -5.55 -12.62
CA ASP A 266 -13.99 -6.72 -12.17
C ASP A 266 -13.64 -6.65 -10.69
N THR A 267 -14.53 -7.20 -9.87
CA THR A 267 -14.36 -7.27 -8.41
C THR A 267 -13.19 -8.17 -8.00
N ALA A 268 -12.89 -9.21 -8.78
CA ALA A 268 -11.81 -10.15 -8.47
C ALA A 268 -10.44 -9.49 -8.67
N GLU A 269 -10.27 -8.73 -9.74
CA GLU A 269 -9.06 -7.95 -10.02
C GLU A 269 -8.85 -6.87 -8.96
N ALA A 270 -9.89 -6.09 -8.64
CA ALA A 270 -9.83 -5.09 -7.59
C ALA A 270 -9.44 -5.71 -6.23
N LYS A 271 -10.06 -6.85 -5.87
CA LYS A 271 -9.70 -7.59 -4.65
C LYS A 271 -8.26 -8.10 -4.68
N ARG A 272 -7.77 -8.58 -5.83
CA ARG A 272 -6.39 -9.06 -5.99
C ARG A 272 -5.37 -7.95 -5.76
N VAL A 273 -5.60 -6.76 -6.29
CA VAL A 273 -4.70 -5.62 -6.15
C VAL A 273 -4.74 -5.04 -4.74
N LEU A 274 -5.94 -4.84 -4.19
CA LEU A 274 -6.10 -4.32 -2.82
C LEU A 274 -5.60 -5.32 -1.76
N GLY A 275 -5.77 -6.63 -2.02
CA GLY A 275 -5.40 -7.70 -1.09
C GLY A 275 -3.92 -8.07 -1.07
N ARG A 276 -3.10 -7.52 -1.96
CA ARG A 276 -1.65 -7.76 -1.93
C ARG A 276 -1.05 -7.12 -0.68
N THR A 277 -0.74 -7.94 0.31
CA THR A 277 -0.02 -7.52 1.52
C THR A 277 1.45 -7.86 1.37
N ALA A 278 2.27 -6.91 0.94
CA ALA A 278 3.71 -7.05 0.97
C ALA A 278 4.27 -6.03 1.98
N ASN A 279 4.92 -6.52 3.00
CA ASN A 279 5.68 -5.69 3.91
C ASN A 279 7.13 -5.66 3.44
N LEU A 280 7.66 -4.46 3.18
CA LEU A 280 9.07 -4.30 2.89
C LEU A 280 9.85 -4.36 4.21
N GLU A 281 10.78 -5.30 4.28
CA GLU A 281 11.67 -5.46 5.42
C GLU A 281 13.12 -5.51 4.95
N PHE A 282 13.98 -4.77 5.61
CA PHE A 282 15.42 -4.84 5.39
C PHE A 282 16.03 -5.69 6.51
N ARG A 283 16.71 -6.75 6.12
CA ARG A 283 17.37 -7.68 7.02
C ARG A 283 18.81 -7.89 6.56
N LEU A 284 19.72 -8.10 7.49
CA LEU A 284 21.10 -8.46 7.14
C LEU A 284 21.17 -9.91 6.67
N VAL A 285 22.00 -10.15 5.68
CA VAL A 285 22.45 -11.50 5.35
C VAL A 285 23.26 -12.03 6.53
N SER A 286 23.02 -13.26 6.93
CA SER A 286 23.75 -13.87 8.03
C SER A 286 25.20 -14.12 7.64
N ASP A 287 26.14 -13.90 8.57
CA ASP A 287 27.57 -14.22 8.40
C ASP A 287 27.80 -15.72 8.15
N GLN A 288 26.80 -16.55 8.46
CA GLN A 288 26.81 -18.01 8.25
C GLN A 288 26.09 -18.41 6.95
N ASN A 289 25.76 -17.44 6.08
CA ASN A 289 25.10 -17.72 4.81
C ASN A 289 25.87 -18.76 3.99
N ASP A 290 27.18 -18.59 3.83
CA ASP A 290 28.04 -19.46 3.02
C ASP A 290 28.25 -20.86 3.62
N GLN A 291 27.89 -21.07 4.88
CA GLN A 291 27.91 -22.38 5.53
C GLN A 291 26.64 -23.17 5.28
N VAL A 292 25.51 -22.48 5.07
CA VAL A 292 24.18 -23.07 4.90
C VAL A 292 23.76 -23.09 3.44
N ILE A 293 24.17 -22.12 2.65
CA ILE A 293 23.86 -22.03 1.23
C ILE A 293 25.04 -22.54 0.40
N ASP A 294 24.79 -23.51 -0.45
CA ASP A 294 25.77 -24.00 -1.41
C ASP A 294 26.04 -22.92 -2.47
N PRO A 295 27.28 -22.42 -2.61
CA PRO A 295 27.62 -21.34 -3.54
C PRO A 295 27.39 -21.70 -5.02
N TYR A 296 27.39 -23.00 -5.38
CA TYR A 296 27.19 -23.45 -6.75
C TYR A 296 25.72 -23.60 -7.13
N THR A 297 24.91 -24.15 -6.23
CA THR A 297 23.47 -24.35 -6.46
C THR A 297 22.62 -23.19 -6.00
N GLY A 298 23.15 -22.36 -5.09
CA GLY A 298 22.42 -21.27 -4.46
C GLY A 298 21.28 -21.73 -3.55
N LYS A 299 21.28 -23.01 -3.12
CA LYS A 299 20.25 -23.61 -2.28
C LYS A 299 20.81 -24.05 -0.94
N SER A 300 19.92 -24.18 0.03
CA SER A 300 20.28 -24.72 1.34
C SER A 300 20.82 -26.15 1.22
N ASN A 301 21.92 -26.43 1.92
CA ASN A 301 22.55 -27.73 1.99
C ASN A 301 21.83 -28.71 2.95
N GLY A 302 20.66 -28.30 3.51
CA GLY A 302 19.84 -29.12 4.40
C GLY A 302 20.33 -29.17 5.85
N GLN A 303 21.35 -28.40 6.22
CA GLN A 303 21.79 -28.32 7.61
C GLN A 303 20.79 -27.54 8.48
N PRO A 304 20.74 -27.82 9.80
CA PRO A 304 19.92 -27.04 10.72
C PRO A 304 20.26 -25.55 10.65
N LEU A 305 19.23 -24.71 10.58
CA LEU A 305 19.43 -23.27 10.52
C LEU A 305 20.01 -22.75 11.84
N PRO A 306 21.00 -21.86 11.80
CA PRO A 306 21.55 -21.21 12.99
C PRO A 306 20.47 -20.44 13.76
N PRO A 307 20.55 -20.40 15.10
CA PRO A 307 19.59 -19.69 15.93
C PRO A 307 19.50 -18.20 15.52
N GLY A 308 18.28 -17.69 15.37
CA GLY A 308 18.06 -16.29 15.01
C GLY A 308 18.15 -15.99 13.50
N THR A 309 18.21 -17.01 12.65
CA THR A 309 18.20 -16.88 11.19
C THR A 309 16.94 -17.48 10.57
N GLU A 310 16.69 -17.14 9.31
CA GLU A 310 15.55 -17.57 8.52
C GLU A 310 15.93 -17.62 7.04
N LEU A 311 15.44 -18.62 6.32
CA LEU A 311 15.74 -18.85 4.91
C LEU A 311 14.70 -18.17 4.03
N PHE A 312 15.17 -17.43 3.02
CA PHE A 312 14.31 -16.75 2.03
C PHE A 312 14.73 -17.13 0.62
N ALA A 313 13.74 -17.41 -0.23
CA ALA A 313 13.97 -17.68 -1.64
C ALA A 313 13.88 -16.38 -2.47
N TYR A 314 14.73 -16.24 -3.48
CA TYR A 314 14.63 -15.19 -4.48
C TYR A 314 13.38 -15.36 -5.35
N GLN A 315 12.67 -14.26 -5.58
CA GLN A 315 11.47 -14.23 -6.43
C GLN A 315 11.74 -13.70 -7.86
N SER A 316 12.97 -13.32 -8.17
CA SER A 316 13.37 -12.69 -9.43
C SER A 316 14.03 -13.67 -10.41
N LEU A 317 14.75 -13.15 -11.42
CA LEU A 317 15.49 -13.85 -12.46
C LEU A 317 16.41 -15.00 -11.93
N ASP A 318 16.82 -14.91 -10.66
CA ASP A 318 17.50 -15.96 -9.90
C ASP A 318 16.53 -16.87 -9.13
N SER A 319 15.34 -17.11 -9.67
CA SER A 319 14.33 -17.97 -9.05
C SER A 319 14.89 -19.37 -8.78
N GLY A 320 14.98 -19.72 -7.50
CA GLY A 320 15.56 -20.98 -7.04
C GLY A 320 16.81 -20.83 -6.17
N ARG A 321 17.38 -19.63 -6.08
CA ARG A 321 18.43 -19.31 -5.09
C ARG A 321 17.79 -18.89 -3.77
N GLU A 322 18.48 -19.20 -2.70
CA GLU A 322 18.05 -18.92 -1.32
C GLU A 322 19.09 -18.04 -0.61
N LEU A 323 18.64 -17.28 0.38
CA LEU A 323 19.50 -16.49 1.26
C LEU A 323 19.16 -16.77 2.71
N LEU A 324 20.18 -16.89 3.53
CA LEU A 324 20.04 -16.95 4.97
C LEU A 324 20.08 -15.53 5.56
N LEU A 325 18.94 -15.06 6.05
CA LEU A 325 18.80 -13.73 6.62
C LEU A 325 18.71 -13.80 8.15
N ASN A 326 19.23 -12.78 8.82
CA ASN A 326 18.98 -12.60 10.24
C ASN A 326 17.50 -12.30 10.47
N ARG A 327 16.90 -12.91 11.49
CA ARG A 327 15.48 -12.70 11.84
C ARG A 327 15.18 -11.26 12.29
N ASN A 328 16.20 -10.57 12.83
CA ASN A 328 16.06 -9.18 13.23
C ASN A 328 15.94 -8.26 12.02
N ARG A 329 14.87 -7.47 12.00
CA ARG A 329 14.63 -6.44 10.99
C ARG A 329 15.44 -5.19 11.35
N ILE A 330 16.18 -4.62 10.39
CA ILE A 330 16.90 -3.35 10.57
C ILE A 330 15.97 -2.18 10.33
N LEU A 331 15.23 -2.27 9.22
CA LEU A 331 14.27 -1.27 8.78
C LEU A 331 13.01 -1.95 8.24
N THR A 332 11.91 -1.25 8.32
CA THR A 332 10.64 -1.63 7.69
C THR A 332 10.25 -0.59 6.65
N GLY A 333 9.39 -0.94 5.71
CA GLY A 333 8.90 -0.04 4.66
C GLY A 333 8.26 1.24 5.18
N GLU A 334 7.83 1.27 6.43
CA GLU A 334 7.29 2.46 7.10
C GLU A 334 8.28 3.64 7.16
N ARG A 335 9.58 3.36 7.11
CA ARG A 335 10.65 4.37 7.14
C ARG A 335 11.14 4.77 5.75
N VAL A 336 10.66 4.12 4.70
CA VAL A 336 10.99 4.46 3.32
C VAL A 336 10.13 5.63 2.87
N GLN A 337 10.75 6.78 2.62
CA GLN A 337 10.06 7.98 2.17
C GLN A 337 9.94 8.06 0.64
N ASN A 338 10.92 7.51 -0.07
CA ASN A 338 10.94 7.52 -1.53
C ASN A 338 11.73 6.31 -2.04
N ALA A 339 11.34 5.80 -3.21
CA ALA A 339 12.06 4.76 -3.91
C ALA A 339 12.09 5.10 -5.41
N SER A 340 13.25 4.98 -6.02
CA SER A 340 13.43 5.17 -7.46
C SER A 340 14.28 4.04 -8.02
N SER A 341 14.02 3.62 -9.25
CA SER A 341 14.84 2.68 -9.99
C SER A 341 15.78 3.43 -10.93
N GLY A 342 17.03 2.96 -11.03
CA GLY A 342 18.03 3.49 -11.94
C GLY A 342 18.99 2.38 -12.36
N PHE A 343 19.64 2.58 -13.50
CA PHE A 343 20.72 1.69 -13.92
C PHE A 343 22.01 2.05 -13.17
N SER A 344 22.65 1.06 -12.53
CA SER A 344 24.00 1.25 -12.00
C SER A 344 24.97 1.41 -13.17
N GLN A 345 25.74 2.48 -13.16
CA GLN A 345 26.80 2.72 -14.15
C GLN A 345 28.09 1.94 -13.82
N ASP A 346 28.11 1.19 -12.71
CA ASP A 346 29.32 0.51 -12.20
C ASP A 346 29.48 -0.95 -12.64
N THR A 347 28.69 -1.43 -13.59
CA THR A 347 28.89 -2.74 -14.22
C THR A 347 29.37 -2.56 -15.65
N GLN A 348 30.69 -2.34 -15.81
CA GLN A 348 31.43 -2.72 -17.01
C GLN A 348 31.92 -4.14 -16.87
#